data_bb54fb0fbada0dbc3935998e41cb715c
#
_entry.id   bb54fb0fbada0dbc3935998e41cb715c
#
_cell.length_a   1.000
_cell.length_b   1.000
_cell.length_c   1.000
_cell.angle_alpha   90.00
_cell.angle_beta   90.00
_cell.angle_gamma   90.00
#
_symmetry.space_group_name_H-M   'P 1'
#
loop_
_entity.id
_entity.type
_entity.pdbx_description
1 polymer ?
#
loop_
_entity_poly.entity_id
_entity_poly.type
_entity_poly.pdbx_seq_one_letter_code
_entity_poly.pdbx_strand_id
1 'polypeptide(L)'
;MSVVAVLGLAALAFLGVREAQRARLVPDGASPPAFQLTKHEGGSLALSDLKGSVVMLDFWATWCPPCREEMPSLVKLAKEYESQGLVFVAASRDEGSTASQEVDYFLQRFQPDLRPYVVYADDDMARAFQVNALPTLYFLDRDGKVIDAQRGMLSEDGLRRRIERALKR
;
A
#
# COMPACT_ATOMS: atom_id res chain seq x y z
N MET A 1 2.43 -32.08 35.41
CA MET A 1 2.58 -31.66 33.99
C MET A 1 4.06 -31.70 33.65
N SER A 2 4.44 -32.40 32.56
CA SER A 2 5.85 -32.54 32.15
C SER A 2 6.39 -31.17 31.67
N VAL A 3 7.64 -30.85 32.04
CA VAL A 3 8.34 -29.61 31.58
C VAL A 3 8.29 -29.48 30.07
N VAL A 4 8.34 -30.60 29.35
CA VAL A 4 8.24 -30.64 27.87
C VAL A 4 6.88 -30.14 27.39
N ALA A 5 5.78 -30.48 28.09
CA ALA A 5 4.44 -30.00 27.72
C ALA A 5 4.27 -28.49 27.92
N VAL A 6 4.87 -27.92 28.97
CA VAL A 6 4.85 -26.49 29.26
C VAL A 6 5.67 -25.70 28.22
N LEU A 7 6.84 -26.22 27.88
CA LEU A 7 7.69 -25.61 26.83
C LEU A 7 7.03 -25.66 25.45
N GLY A 8 6.36 -26.79 25.14
CA GLY A 8 5.60 -26.91 23.88
C GLY A 8 4.43 -25.92 23.78
N LEU A 9 3.66 -25.75 24.86
CA LEU A 9 2.58 -24.76 24.89
C LEU A 9 3.10 -23.32 24.81
N ALA A 10 4.20 -23.00 25.49
CA ALA A 10 4.83 -21.68 25.42
C ALA A 10 5.35 -21.38 24.01
N ALA A 11 5.95 -22.35 23.33
CA ALA A 11 6.42 -22.21 21.95
C ALA A 11 5.25 -22.00 20.97
N LEU A 12 4.15 -22.75 21.12
CA LEU A 12 2.95 -22.58 20.29
C LEU A 12 2.29 -21.22 20.52
N ALA A 13 2.19 -20.77 21.77
CA ALA A 13 1.66 -19.45 22.11
C ALA A 13 2.55 -18.34 21.53
N PHE A 14 3.87 -18.47 21.62
CA PHE A 14 4.83 -17.53 21.07
C PHE A 14 4.74 -17.46 19.54
N LEU A 15 4.63 -18.60 18.86
CA LEU A 15 4.44 -18.65 17.40
C LEU A 15 3.09 -18.05 16.99
N GLY A 16 2.02 -18.34 17.72
CA GLY A 16 0.70 -17.75 17.47
C GLY A 16 0.67 -16.24 17.65
N VAL A 17 1.36 -15.71 18.67
CA VAL A 17 1.50 -14.25 18.86
C VAL A 17 2.32 -13.61 17.74
N ARG A 18 3.42 -14.24 17.33
CA ARG A 18 4.23 -13.74 16.20
C ARG A 18 3.44 -13.71 14.89
N GLU A 19 2.66 -14.76 14.62
CA GLU A 19 1.81 -14.83 13.42
C GLU A 19 0.70 -13.77 13.45
N ALA A 20 0.04 -13.60 14.60
CA ALA A 20 -0.95 -12.53 14.79
C ALA A 20 -0.36 -11.12 14.64
N GLN A 21 0.89 -10.91 15.06
CA GLN A 21 1.58 -9.63 14.85
C GLN A 21 1.92 -9.39 13.37
N ARG A 22 2.35 -10.43 12.64
CA ARG A 22 2.59 -10.35 11.19
C ARG A 22 1.32 -10.11 10.37
N ALA A 23 0.18 -10.53 10.89
CA ALA A 23 -1.12 -10.33 10.25
C ALA A 23 -1.68 -8.91 10.43
N ARG A 24 -1.08 -8.09 11.30
CA ARG A 24 -1.55 -6.73 11.58
C ARG A 24 -1.00 -5.75 10.54
N LEU A 25 -1.85 -4.87 10.06
CA LEU A 25 -1.43 -3.68 9.31
C LEU A 25 -0.71 -2.70 10.24
N VAL A 26 0.05 -1.78 9.65
CA VAL A 26 0.67 -0.68 10.40
C VAL A 26 -0.42 0.11 11.10
N PRO A 27 -0.34 0.33 12.42
CA PRO A 27 -1.43 0.95 13.18
C PRO A 27 -1.56 2.45 12.90
N ASP A 28 -2.78 2.96 13.16
CA ASP A 28 -3.08 4.40 13.15
C ASP A 28 -2.12 5.15 14.08
N GLY A 29 -1.62 6.29 13.62
CA GLY A 29 -0.67 7.15 14.31
C GLY A 29 0.81 6.73 14.15
N ALA A 30 1.10 5.55 13.60
CA ALA A 30 2.48 5.15 13.35
C ALA A 30 3.10 5.94 12.19
N SER A 31 4.37 6.29 12.34
CA SER A 31 5.16 6.83 11.25
C SER A 31 5.80 5.66 10.49
N PRO A 32 5.50 5.48 9.21
CA PRO A 32 6.21 4.49 8.41
C PRO A 32 7.69 4.90 8.32
N PRO A 33 8.60 3.94 8.09
CA PRO A 33 10.00 4.26 7.85
C PRO A 33 10.14 5.15 6.61
N ALA A 34 11.21 5.94 6.58
CA ALA A 34 11.56 6.68 5.37
C ALA A 34 11.81 5.69 4.23
N PHE A 35 11.26 5.99 3.07
CA PHE A 35 11.50 5.22 1.85
C PHE A 35 11.84 6.16 0.69
N GLN A 36 12.52 5.60 -0.29
CA GLN A 36 12.75 6.22 -1.59
C GLN A 36 12.43 5.20 -2.67
N LEU A 37 11.45 5.49 -3.49
CA LEU A 37 10.92 4.59 -4.50
C LEU A 37 11.30 5.08 -5.90
N THR A 38 11.58 4.15 -6.79
CA THR A 38 11.79 4.44 -8.21
C THR A 38 10.44 4.62 -8.88
N LYS A 39 10.27 5.73 -9.61
CA LYS A 39 9.08 5.96 -10.42
C LYS A 39 9.17 5.19 -11.73
N HIS A 40 8.04 4.72 -12.25
CA HIS A 40 7.98 4.05 -13.54
C HIS A 40 8.44 4.95 -14.70
N GLU A 41 8.12 6.23 -14.65
CA GLU A 41 8.53 7.23 -15.66
C GLU A 41 9.93 7.81 -15.41
N GLY A 42 10.68 7.23 -14.50
CA GLY A 42 12.02 7.70 -14.13
C GLY A 42 12.04 8.68 -12.96
N GLY A 43 13.22 8.76 -12.33
CA GLY A 43 13.39 9.52 -11.11
C GLY A 43 12.95 8.76 -9.87
N SER A 44 12.87 9.45 -8.74
CA SER A 44 12.54 8.87 -7.44
C SER A 44 11.42 9.65 -6.74
N LEU A 45 10.81 9.01 -5.75
CA LEU A 45 9.82 9.56 -4.83
C LEU A 45 10.21 9.19 -3.41
N ALA A 46 10.43 10.17 -2.56
CA ALA A 46 10.64 9.95 -1.13
C ALA A 46 9.37 10.28 -0.34
N LEU A 47 9.18 9.65 0.82
CA LEU A 47 8.06 9.98 1.71
C LEU A 47 8.09 11.46 2.14
N SER A 48 9.28 12.03 2.29
CA SER A 48 9.47 13.46 2.62
C SER A 48 8.86 14.40 1.57
N ASP A 49 8.84 13.98 0.30
CA ASP A 49 8.33 14.79 -0.82
C ASP A 49 6.80 14.91 -0.80
N LEU A 50 6.14 14.03 -0.02
CA LEU A 50 4.69 13.93 0.12
C LEU A 50 4.14 14.69 1.34
N LYS A 51 5.01 15.29 2.16
CA LYS A 51 4.59 16.08 3.33
C LYS A 51 3.71 17.24 2.91
N GLY A 52 2.69 17.50 3.71
CA GLY A 52 1.67 18.51 3.43
C GLY A 52 0.48 17.99 2.63
N SER A 53 0.57 16.79 2.06
CA SER A 53 -0.51 16.12 1.33
C SER A 53 -1.05 14.92 2.09
N VAL A 54 -2.32 14.60 1.88
CA VAL A 54 -2.87 13.30 2.26
C VAL A 54 -2.46 12.29 1.19
N VAL A 55 -1.87 11.17 1.60
CA VAL A 55 -1.38 10.16 0.66
C VAL A 55 -2.29 8.94 0.67
N MET A 56 -2.74 8.54 -0.51
CA MET A 56 -3.36 7.25 -0.78
C MET A 56 -2.30 6.35 -1.41
N LEU A 57 -1.74 5.41 -0.62
CA LEU A 57 -0.67 4.49 -1.01
C LEU A 57 -1.25 3.11 -1.20
N ASP A 58 -1.30 2.63 -2.44
CA ASP A 58 -1.80 1.30 -2.80
C ASP A 58 -0.66 0.37 -3.23
N PHE A 59 -0.56 -0.79 -2.57
CA PHE A 59 0.32 -1.88 -2.97
C PHE A 59 -0.45 -2.84 -3.88
N TRP A 60 0.00 -2.95 -5.12
CA TRP A 60 -0.65 -3.69 -6.19
C TRP A 60 0.34 -4.48 -7.05
N ALA A 61 -0.15 -5.27 -8.00
CA ALA A 61 0.66 -5.89 -9.03
C ALA A 61 -0.17 -6.17 -10.29
N THR A 62 0.50 -6.29 -11.43
CA THR A 62 -0.16 -6.58 -12.72
C THR A 62 -0.85 -7.95 -12.75
N TRP A 63 -0.31 -8.92 -12.02
CA TRP A 63 -0.84 -10.27 -11.88
C TRP A 63 -1.91 -10.44 -10.78
N CYS A 64 -2.30 -9.37 -10.08
CA CYS A 64 -3.28 -9.37 -8.99
C CYS A 64 -4.68 -9.01 -9.53
N PRO A 65 -5.61 -10.00 -9.70
CA PRO A 65 -6.94 -9.71 -10.27
C PRO A 65 -7.74 -8.67 -9.50
N PRO A 66 -7.88 -8.74 -8.15
CA PRO A 66 -8.65 -7.73 -7.41
C PRO A 66 -8.01 -6.34 -7.47
N CYS A 67 -6.67 -6.24 -7.58
CA CYS A 67 -5.99 -4.95 -7.77
C CYS A 67 -6.41 -4.30 -9.10
N ARG A 68 -6.43 -5.11 -10.18
CA ARG A 68 -6.82 -4.64 -11.50
C ARG A 68 -8.26 -4.18 -11.57
N GLU A 69 -9.14 -4.83 -10.81
CA GLU A 69 -10.57 -4.47 -10.73
C GLU A 69 -10.77 -3.15 -9.98
N GLU A 70 -10.02 -2.89 -8.90
CA GLU A 70 -10.11 -1.69 -8.08
C GLU A 70 -9.48 -0.46 -8.76
N MET A 71 -8.43 -0.67 -9.55
CA MET A 71 -7.58 0.39 -10.09
C MET A 71 -8.31 1.52 -10.83
N PRO A 72 -9.32 1.28 -11.67
CA PRO A 72 -10.09 2.36 -12.31
C PRO A 72 -10.73 3.32 -11.30
N SER A 73 -11.24 2.80 -10.18
CA SER A 73 -11.81 3.62 -9.11
C SER A 73 -10.76 4.42 -8.37
N LEU A 74 -9.60 3.83 -8.09
CA LEU A 74 -8.47 4.53 -7.46
C LEU A 74 -8.00 5.72 -8.30
N VAL A 75 -7.77 5.50 -9.60
CA VAL A 75 -7.34 6.56 -10.53
C VAL A 75 -8.38 7.66 -10.67
N LYS A 76 -9.66 7.29 -10.80
CA LYS A 76 -10.77 8.25 -10.88
C LYS A 76 -10.80 9.15 -9.64
N LEU A 77 -10.77 8.54 -8.45
CA LEU A 77 -10.82 9.27 -7.18
C LEU A 77 -9.54 10.08 -6.93
N ALA A 78 -8.37 9.57 -7.33
CA ALA A 78 -7.12 10.32 -7.27
C ALA A 78 -7.24 11.66 -8.02
N LYS A 79 -7.73 11.63 -9.26
CA LYS A 79 -7.96 12.84 -10.08
C LYS A 79 -9.03 13.76 -9.47
N GLU A 80 -10.11 13.19 -8.94
CA GLU A 80 -11.23 13.96 -8.36
C GLU A 80 -10.80 14.77 -7.12
N TYR A 81 -9.90 14.18 -6.28
CA TYR A 81 -9.48 14.78 -5.02
C TYR A 81 -8.10 15.43 -5.04
N GLU A 82 -7.40 15.43 -6.17
CA GLU A 82 -6.06 16.02 -6.33
C GLU A 82 -6.02 17.49 -5.88
N SER A 83 -6.99 18.29 -6.34
CA SER A 83 -7.09 19.71 -5.98
C SER A 83 -7.37 19.97 -4.50
N GLN A 84 -7.81 18.95 -3.75
CA GLN A 84 -8.05 18.98 -2.32
C GLN A 84 -6.85 18.51 -1.49
N GLY A 85 -5.73 18.18 -2.16
CA GLY A 85 -4.48 17.78 -1.51
C GLY A 85 -4.33 16.26 -1.31
N LEU A 86 -5.05 15.45 -2.09
CA LEU A 86 -4.80 14.01 -2.18
C LEU A 86 -3.68 13.73 -3.18
N VAL A 87 -2.70 12.94 -2.76
CA VAL A 87 -1.68 12.36 -3.64
C VAL A 87 -1.87 10.84 -3.68
N PHE A 88 -1.96 10.31 -4.89
CA PHE A 88 -2.03 8.87 -5.11
C PHE A 88 -0.63 8.31 -5.42
N VAL A 89 -0.27 7.20 -4.79
CA VAL A 89 0.97 6.46 -5.02
C VAL A 89 0.61 4.99 -5.24
N ALA A 90 0.80 4.51 -6.45
CA ALA A 90 0.54 3.13 -6.84
C ALA A 90 1.87 2.33 -6.79
N ALA A 91 2.12 1.69 -5.66
CA ALA A 91 3.36 0.97 -5.37
C ALA A 91 3.29 -0.46 -5.92
N SER A 92 3.86 -0.68 -7.11
CA SER A 92 3.90 -1.99 -7.76
C SER A 92 4.79 -2.97 -6.99
N ARG A 93 4.30 -4.19 -6.86
CA ARG A 93 5.00 -5.38 -6.35
C ARG A 93 5.36 -6.36 -7.46
N ASP A 94 5.38 -5.91 -8.72
CA ASP A 94 5.97 -6.68 -9.81
C ASP A 94 7.48 -6.74 -9.62
N GLU A 95 8.07 -7.92 -9.73
CA GLU A 95 9.46 -8.20 -9.39
C GLU A 95 10.21 -8.85 -10.55
N GLY A 96 11.55 -8.83 -10.48
CA GLY A 96 12.41 -9.43 -11.48
C GLY A 96 12.77 -8.49 -12.64
N SER A 97 13.54 -9.01 -13.58
CA SER A 97 14.08 -8.24 -14.70
C SER A 97 13.03 -7.76 -15.72
N THR A 98 11.84 -8.37 -15.71
CA THR A 98 10.73 -8.04 -16.62
C THR A 98 9.67 -7.15 -16.00
N ALA A 99 9.76 -6.86 -14.70
CA ALA A 99 8.74 -6.11 -13.96
C ALA A 99 8.33 -4.78 -14.63
N SER A 100 9.32 -4.00 -15.07
CA SER A 100 9.03 -2.72 -15.76
C SER A 100 8.31 -2.92 -17.09
N GLN A 101 8.63 -3.97 -17.84
CA GLN A 101 7.99 -4.28 -19.11
C GLN A 101 6.55 -4.78 -18.91
N GLU A 102 6.32 -5.59 -17.88
CA GLU A 102 4.99 -6.10 -17.52
C GLU A 102 4.07 -4.97 -17.07
N VAL A 103 4.58 -4.09 -16.22
CA VAL A 103 3.87 -2.88 -15.79
C VAL A 103 3.59 -1.98 -17.01
N ASP A 104 4.58 -1.72 -17.88
CA ASP A 104 4.39 -0.89 -19.06
C ASP A 104 3.34 -1.46 -20.02
N TYR A 105 3.36 -2.78 -20.27
CA TYR A 105 2.33 -3.47 -21.05
C TYR A 105 0.94 -3.32 -20.42
N PHE A 106 0.83 -3.51 -19.10
CA PHE A 106 -0.43 -3.34 -18.38
C PHE A 106 -0.98 -1.91 -18.51
N LEU A 107 -0.14 -0.91 -18.29
CA LEU A 107 -0.49 0.50 -18.41
C LEU A 107 -0.98 0.83 -19.81
N GLN A 108 -0.24 0.45 -20.85
CA GLN A 108 -0.61 0.72 -22.23
C GLN A 108 -1.92 0.07 -22.64
N ARG A 109 -2.18 -1.14 -22.19
CA ARG A 109 -3.29 -1.95 -22.66
C ARG A 109 -4.58 -1.75 -21.86
N PHE A 110 -4.47 -1.52 -20.55
CA PHE A 110 -5.61 -1.60 -19.64
C PHE A 110 -5.85 -0.33 -18.82
N GLN A 111 -4.79 0.38 -18.42
CA GLN A 111 -4.92 1.51 -17.48
C GLN A 111 -3.88 2.61 -17.73
N PRO A 112 -3.95 3.32 -18.88
CA PRO A 112 -2.96 4.34 -19.22
C PRO A 112 -2.91 5.50 -18.22
N ASP A 113 -4.04 5.86 -17.64
CA ASP A 113 -4.17 6.94 -16.66
C ASP A 113 -3.52 6.66 -15.31
N LEU A 114 -3.14 5.42 -15.04
CA LEU A 114 -2.40 5.04 -13.83
C LEU A 114 -0.91 5.42 -13.91
N ARG A 115 -0.35 5.54 -15.11
CA ARG A 115 1.08 5.71 -15.37
C ARG A 115 1.78 6.74 -14.47
N PRO A 116 1.28 7.96 -14.27
CA PRO A 116 1.97 8.98 -13.47
C PRO A 116 2.09 8.63 -11.98
N TYR A 117 1.29 7.69 -11.48
CA TYR A 117 1.23 7.32 -10.07
C TYR A 117 2.09 6.13 -9.72
N VAL A 118 2.64 5.41 -10.73
CA VAL A 118 3.32 4.13 -10.51
C VAL A 118 4.74 4.33 -10.00
N VAL A 119 5.02 3.65 -8.89
CA VAL A 119 6.33 3.46 -8.31
C VAL A 119 6.58 1.98 -8.05
N TYR A 120 7.83 1.60 -7.83
CA TYR A 120 8.20 0.22 -7.51
C TYR A 120 8.52 0.09 -6.02
N ALA A 121 7.82 -0.80 -5.33
CA ALA A 121 8.04 -1.13 -3.94
C ALA A 121 8.84 -2.44 -3.83
N ASP A 122 9.98 -2.35 -3.17
CA ASP A 122 10.81 -3.50 -2.84
C ASP A 122 10.29 -4.28 -1.61
N ASP A 123 10.99 -5.35 -1.29
CA ASP A 123 10.66 -6.19 -0.14
C ASP A 123 10.82 -5.49 1.20
N ASP A 124 11.75 -4.53 1.31
CA ASP A 124 11.97 -3.77 2.53
C ASP A 124 10.77 -2.88 2.81
N MET A 125 10.26 -2.19 1.80
CA MET A 125 9.05 -1.39 1.90
C MET A 125 7.82 -2.27 2.20
N ALA A 126 7.66 -3.39 1.48
CA ALA A 126 6.55 -4.30 1.72
C ALA A 126 6.55 -4.84 3.16
N ARG A 127 7.73 -5.20 3.69
CA ARG A 127 7.87 -5.62 5.10
C ARG A 127 7.55 -4.49 6.07
N ALA A 128 8.04 -3.29 5.80
CA ALA A 128 7.82 -2.12 6.65
C ALA A 128 6.33 -1.76 6.77
N PHE A 129 5.58 -1.90 5.68
CA PHE A 129 4.13 -1.69 5.63
C PHE A 129 3.31 -2.98 5.90
N GLN A 130 3.95 -4.07 6.34
CA GLN A 130 3.26 -5.34 6.64
C GLN A 130 2.38 -5.83 5.47
N VAL A 131 2.84 -5.65 4.23
CA VAL A 131 2.15 -6.06 3.01
C VAL A 131 2.39 -7.54 2.79
N ASN A 132 1.45 -8.37 3.17
CA ASN A 132 1.48 -9.83 3.01
C ASN A 132 0.36 -10.37 2.11
N ALA A 133 -0.45 -9.49 1.55
CA ALA A 133 -1.47 -9.78 0.53
C ALA A 133 -1.75 -8.52 -0.29
N LEU A 134 -2.25 -8.69 -1.52
CA LEU A 134 -2.64 -7.60 -2.42
C LEU A 134 -4.13 -7.65 -2.74
N PRO A 135 -4.76 -6.49 -2.95
CA PRO A 135 -4.24 -5.15 -2.69
C PRO A 135 -4.12 -4.86 -1.20
N THR A 136 -3.22 -3.94 -0.84
CA THR A 136 -3.16 -3.35 0.51
C THR A 136 -3.03 -1.84 0.37
N LEU A 137 -4.00 -1.14 0.93
CA LEU A 137 -4.14 0.30 0.83
C LEU A 137 -3.87 0.96 2.18
N TYR A 138 -3.08 2.03 2.16
CA TYR A 138 -2.79 2.90 3.30
C TYR A 138 -3.21 4.34 2.99
N PHE A 139 -3.68 5.03 4.02
CA PHE A 139 -3.81 6.48 4.01
C PHE A 139 -2.84 7.08 5.00
N LEU A 140 -2.07 8.08 4.55
CA LEU A 140 -1.17 8.85 5.40
C LEU A 140 -1.69 10.29 5.49
N ASP A 141 -1.55 10.89 6.69
CA ASP A 141 -1.86 12.30 6.88
C ASP A 141 -0.76 13.20 6.30
N ARG A 142 -0.95 14.52 6.47
CA ARG A 142 -0.01 15.54 5.98
C ARG A 142 1.36 15.49 6.66
N ASP A 143 1.47 14.87 7.81
CA ASP A 143 2.74 14.61 8.52
C ASP A 143 3.39 13.30 8.10
N GLY A 144 2.73 12.51 7.24
CA GLY A 144 3.17 11.21 6.78
C GLY A 144 2.89 10.05 7.74
N LYS A 145 1.99 10.24 8.72
CA LYS A 145 1.56 9.20 9.65
C LYS A 145 0.43 8.39 9.07
N VAL A 146 0.42 7.09 9.34
CA VAL A 146 -0.71 6.22 8.98
C VAL A 146 -1.97 6.64 9.72
N ILE A 147 -3.05 6.86 9.00
CA ILE A 147 -4.37 7.23 9.56
C ILE A 147 -5.48 6.24 9.20
N ASP A 148 -5.25 5.36 8.25
CA ASP A 148 -6.15 4.27 7.91
C ASP A 148 -5.40 3.23 7.08
N ALA A 149 -5.81 1.97 7.15
CA ALA A 149 -5.25 0.89 6.37
C ALA A 149 -6.29 -0.18 6.06
N GLN A 150 -6.20 -0.77 4.87
CA GLN A 150 -7.11 -1.81 4.40
C GLN A 150 -6.37 -2.87 3.61
N ARG A 151 -6.65 -4.13 3.92
CA ARG A 151 -6.23 -5.27 3.11
C ARG A 151 -7.43 -5.81 2.33
N GLY A 152 -7.21 -6.09 1.03
CA GLY A 152 -8.27 -6.49 0.11
C GLY A 152 -8.99 -5.30 -0.52
N MET A 153 -9.63 -5.57 -1.65
CA MET A 153 -10.31 -4.60 -2.49
C MET A 153 -11.46 -3.89 -1.76
N LEU A 154 -11.63 -2.62 -2.05
CA LEU A 154 -12.75 -1.78 -1.62
C LEU A 154 -13.66 -1.43 -2.82
N SER A 155 -14.93 -1.18 -2.56
CA SER A 155 -15.80 -0.53 -3.54
C SER A 155 -15.43 0.96 -3.69
N GLU A 156 -15.81 1.59 -4.80
CA GLU A 156 -15.59 3.02 -5.03
C GLU A 156 -16.16 3.88 -3.88
N ASP A 157 -17.37 3.55 -3.40
CA ASP A 157 -17.96 4.25 -2.25
C ASP A 157 -17.15 4.05 -0.95
N GLY A 158 -16.56 2.86 -0.77
CA GLY A 158 -15.67 2.57 0.34
C GLY A 158 -14.40 3.42 0.31
N LEU A 159 -13.78 3.52 -0.86
CA LEU A 159 -12.62 4.38 -1.13
C LEU A 159 -12.95 5.85 -0.89
N ARG A 160 -14.04 6.36 -1.47
CA ARG A 160 -14.49 7.74 -1.34
C ARG A 160 -14.66 8.15 0.12
N ARG A 161 -15.38 7.37 0.92
CA ARG A 161 -15.56 7.65 2.35
C ARG A 161 -14.24 7.73 3.11
N ARG A 162 -13.26 6.92 2.77
CA ARG A 162 -11.93 6.92 3.41
C ARG A 162 -11.12 8.14 3.01
N ILE A 163 -11.10 8.48 1.72
CA ILE A 163 -10.46 9.69 1.20
C ILE A 163 -11.01 10.94 1.88
N GLU A 164 -12.34 11.10 1.89
CA GLU A 164 -13.00 12.26 2.51
C GLU A 164 -12.72 12.38 4.02
N ARG A 165 -12.61 11.24 4.71
CA ARG A 165 -12.23 11.20 6.11
C ARG A 165 -10.78 11.59 6.31
N ALA A 166 -9.89 11.11 5.46
CA ALA A 166 -8.47 11.43 5.52
C ALA A 166 -8.19 12.92 5.24
N LEU A 167 -8.88 13.51 4.26
CA LEU A 167 -8.74 14.93 3.90
C LEU A 167 -9.22 15.90 5.00
N LYS A 168 -10.09 15.45 5.91
CA LYS A 168 -10.60 16.25 7.05
C LYS A 168 -9.68 16.24 8.27
N ARG A 169 -8.62 15.40 8.26
CA ARG A 169 -7.61 15.36 9.33
C ARG A 169 -6.45 16.28 8.99
#